data_cdf14d48f443d1884c61c6a79a558412
#
_entry.id   cdf14d48f443d1884c61c6a79a558412
#
_cell.length_a   1.000
_cell.length_b   1.000
_cell.length_c   1.000
_cell.angle_alpha   90.00
_cell.angle_beta   90.00
_cell.angle_gamma   90.00
#
_symmetry.space_group_name_H-M   'P 1'
#
loop_
_entity.id
_entity.type
_entity.pdbx_description
1 polymer ?
#
loop_
_entity_poly.entity_id
_entity_poly.type
_entity_poly.pdbx_seq_one_letter_code
_entity_poly.pdbx_strand_id
1 'polypeptide(L)'
;AGTGSGKTVMACAIIAARKQPALVLVHNKELLHQWCDRIEQFLGVEAGLIGDGRFEVRPLSVAIVNTARNRLDELVDRFGHLVMDECHRVPASMFTETTTAFTAKYLLGLSATPYRRDGMDKLIGWFVGEHRVQVDMCTLQEVGAVLRPKIIERETAFEYRYRDSNDYALMLRALTQDQARNEIIAADIRQQARQGRVALVVSDRVAHLERLSELAGVTGARLLTGR
;
A
#
# COMPACT_ATOMS: atom_id res chain seq x y z
N ALA A 1 -3.24 10.98 -4.47
CA ALA A 1 -4.40 10.27 -5.02
C ALA A 1 -4.71 9.06 -4.13
N GLY A 2 -5.98 8.88 -3.70
CA GLY A 2 -6.40 7.80 -2.82
C GLY A 2 -6.18 6.39 -3.41
N THR A 3 -6.43 5.36 -2.60
CA THR A 3 -6.41 3.97 -3.07
C THR A 3 -7.50 3.78 -4.13
N GLY A 4 -7.20 3.07 -5.22
CA GLY A 4 -8.13 2.88 -6.34
C GLY A 4 -8.25 4.05 -7.32
N SER A 5 -7.53 5.16 -7.12
CA SER A 5 -7.58 6.35 -7.98
C SER A 5 -6.83 6.24 -9.32
N GLY A 6 -6.33 5.05 -9.69
CA GLY A 6 -5.61 4.85 -10.95
C GLY A 6 -4.16 5.34 -10.96
N LYS A 7 -3.50 5.48 -9.81
CA LYS A 7 -2.08 5.94 -9.73
C LYS A 7 -1.16 5.19 -10.69
N THR A 8 -1.28 3.86 -10.75
CA THR A 8 -0.46 3.03 -11.64
C THR A 8 -0.71 3.34 -13.12
N VAL A 9 -1.98 3.53 -13.51
CA VAL A 9 -2.35 3.89 -14.88
C VAL A 9 -1.78 5.26 -15.25
N MET A 10 -1.93 6.25 -14.37
CA MET A 10 -1.35 7.58 -14.56
C MET A 10 0.17 7.53 -14.70
N ALA A 11 0.84 6.73 -13.87
CA ALA A 11 2.28 6.57 -13.97
C ALA A 11 2.71 5.90 -15.28
N CYS A 12 2.02 4.86 -15.73
CA CYS A 12 2.25 4.24 -17.04
C CYS A 12 2.09 5.26 -18.17
N ALA A 13 1.03 6.09 -18.14
CA ALA A 13 0.83 7.14 -19.13
C ALA A 13 1.97 8.18 -19.13
N ILE A 14 2.45 8.58 -17.95
CA ILE A 14 3.58 9.52 -17.81
C ILE A 14 4.88 8.88 -18.33
N ILE A 15 5.15 7.61 -18.00
CA ILE A 15 6.31 6.86 -18.51
C ILE A 15 6.30 6.86 -20.04
N ALA A 16 5.16 6.50 -20.66
CA ALA A 16 5.01 6.47 -22.10
C ALA A 16 5.22 7.86 -22.73
N ALA A 17 4.68 8.91 -22.10
CA ALA A 17 4.82 10.29 -22.59
C ALA A 17 6.26 10.82 -22.51
N ARG A 18 7.03 10.42 -21.50
CA ARG A 18 8.41 10.86 -21.28
C ARG A 18 9.41 10.20 -22.25
N LYS A 19 9.10 9.00 -22.76
CA LYS A 19 9.95 8.25 -23.71
C LYS A 19 11.40 8.12 -23.24
N GLN A 20 11.60 7.90 -21.96
CA GLN A 20 12.90 7.67 -21.32
C GLN A 20 12.93 6.28 -20.70
N PRO A 21 14.09 5.60 -20.67
CA PRO A 21 14.22 4.42 -19.82
C PRO A 21 13.76 4.74 -18.40
N ALA A 22 12.90 3.89 -17.85
CA ALA A 22 12.25 4.16 -16.57
C ALA A 22 12.44 3.01 -15.58
N LEU A 23 12.70 3.36 -14.32
CA LEU A 23 12.76 2.44 -13.20
C LEU A 23 11.65 2.74 -12.21
N VAL A 24 10.79 1.76 -11.97
CA VAL A 24 9.77 1.83 -10.94
C VAL A 24 10.30 1.17 -9.67
N LEU A 25 10.36 1.92 -8.58
CA LEU A 25 10.79 1.46 -7.27
C LEU A 25 9.60 1.11 -6.40
N VAL A 26 9.58 -0.11 -5.87
CA VAL A 26 8.54 -0.64 -4.99
C VAL A 26 9.16 -1.19 -3.70
N HIS A 27 8.38 -1.33 -2.63
CA HIS A 27 8.91 -1.74 -1.32
C HIS A 27 8.80 -3.24 -1.04
N ASN A 28 8.01 -4.01 -1.81
CA ASN A 28 7.84 -5.45 -1.62
C ASN A 28 7.67 -6.20 -2.95
N LYS A 29 7.72 -7.53 -2.88
CA LYS A 29 7.62 -8.40 -4.05
C LYS A 29 6.22 -8.48 -4.66
N GLU A 30 5.18 -8.34 -3.86
CA GLU A 30 3.80 -8.34 -4.33
C GLU A 30 3.57 -7.15 -5.27
N LEU A 31 4.04 -5.96 -4.90
CA LEU A 31 4.00 -4.78 -5.77
C LEU A 31 4.91 -4.92 -6.99
N LEU A 32 6.08 -5.58 -6.85
CA LEU A 32 6.97 -5.85 -7.97
C LEU A 32 6.23 -6.57 -9.10
N HIS A 33 5.59 -7.69 -8.78
CA HIS A 33 4.82 -8.48 -9.76
C HIS A 33 3.60 -7.71 -10.27
N GLN A 34 2.85 -7.08 -9.37
CA GLN A 34 1.69 -6.27 -9.76
C GLN A 34 2.06 -5.16 -10.76
N TRP A 35 3.20 -4.49 -10.58
CA TRP A 35 3.66 -3.47 -11.50
C TRP A 35 4.07 -4.06 -12.85
N CYS A 36 4.75 -5.21 -12.89
CA CYS A 36 5.07 -5.90 -14.13
C CYS A 36 3.80 -6.24 -14.92
N ASP A 37 2.80 -6.84 -14.27
CA ASP A 37 1.51 -7.16 -14.89
C ASP A 37 0.79 -5.91 -15.44
N ARG A 38 0.84 -4.80 -14.69
CA ARG A 38 0.22 -3.53 -15.12
C ARG A 38 0.96 -2.86 -16.27
N ILE A 39 2.29 -2.92 -16.28
CA ILE A 39 3.10 -2.42 -17.40
C ILE A 39 2.76 -3.20 -18.66
N GLU A 40 2.71 -4.53 -18.57
CA GLU A 40 2.32 -5.37 -19.71
C GLU A 40 0.90 -5.06 -20.17
N GLN A 41 -0.05 -4.97 -19.25
CA GLN A 41 -1.45 -4.66 -19.55
C GLN A 41 -1.66 -3.30 -20.23
N PHE A 42 -0.99 -2.25 -19.74
CA PHE A 42 -1.26 -0.88 -20.21
C PHE A 42 -0.30 -0.38 -21.29
N LEU A 43 0.93 -0.91 -21.33
CA LEU A 43 1.94 -0.46 -22.28
C LEU A 43 2.29 -1.53 -23.33
N GLY A 44 1.84 -2.78 -23.15
CA GLY A 44 2.12 -3.89 -24.07
C GLY A 44 3.59 -4.29 -24.12
N VAL A 45 4.36 -3.99 -23.06
CA VAL A 45 5.79 -4.32 -22.98
C VAL A 45 6.09 -5.13 -21.73
N GLU A 46 7.00 -6.08 -21.84
CA GLU A 46 7.48 -6.83 -20.70
C GLU A 46 8.52 -6.00 -19.92
N ALA A 47 8.27 -5.80 -18.63
CA ALA A 47 9.18 -5.07 -17.76
C ALA A 47 10.37 -5.93 -17.32
N GLY A 48 11.53 -5.28 -17.13
CA GLY A 48 12.64 -5.89 -16.40
C GLY A 48 12.30 -6.06 -14.92
N LEU A 49 12.78 -7.13 -14.30
CA LEU A 49 12.45 -7.51 -12.93
C LEU A 49 13.72 -7.55 -12.08
N ILE A 50 13.78 -6.67 -11.06
CA ILE A 50 14.93 -6.51 -10.16
C ILE A 50 14.46 -6.73 -8.72
N GLY A 51 14.58 -7.96 -8.25
CA GLY A 51 14.10 -8.43 -6.95
C GLY A 51 13.59 -9.85 -7.03
N ASP A 52 13.15 -10.41 -5.89
CA ASP A 52 12.61 -11.77 -5.80
C ASP A 52 13.53 -12.82 -6.48
N GLY A 53 14.84 -12.71 -6.23
CA GLY A 53 15.86 -13.63 -6.79
C GLY A 53 16.26 -13.36 -8.25
N ARG A 54 15.69 -12.35 -8.91
CA ARG A 54 16.00 -11.99 -10.30
C ARG A 54 16.69 -10.64 -10.40
N PHE A 55 17.49 -10.48 -11.47
CA PHE A 55 18.13 -9.22 -11.84
C PHE A 55 18.14 -9.08 -13.37
N GLU A 56 16.99 -8.72 -13.90
CA GLU A 56 16.77 -8.53 -15.33
C GLU A 56 16.53 -7.04 -15.60
N VAL A 57 17.51 -6.37 -16.22
CA VAL A 57 17.41 -4.94 -16.52
C VAL A 57 16.95 -4.74 -17.96
N ARG A 58 15.84 -4.01 -18.14
CA ARG A 58 15.27 -3.60 -19.43
C ARG A 58 15.08 -2.08 -19.45
N PRO A 59 14.80 -1.46 -20.60
CA PRO A 59 14.52 -0.02 -20.65
C PRO A 59 13.38 0.44 -19.74
N LEU A 60 12.39 -0.42 -19.49
CA LEU A 60 11.37 -0.24 -18.46
C LEU A 60 11.53 -1.40 -17.47
N SER A 61 11.89 -1.08 -16.24
CA SER A 61 12.13 -2.06 -15.18
C SER A 61 11.40 -1.73 -13.90
N VAL A 62 11.09 -2.76 -13.11
CA VAL A 62 10.55 -2.63 -11.76
C VAL A 62 11.54 -3.22 -10.78
N ALA A 63 11.84 -2.52 -9.69
CA ALA A 63 12.82 -2.95 -8.69
C ALA A 63 12.29 -2.84 -7.27
N ILE A 64 12.62 -3.83 -6.43
CA ILE A 64 12.49 -3.66 -4.99
C ILE A 64 13.57 -2.70 -4.52
N VAL A 65 13.19 -1.63 -3.80
CA VAL A 65 14.10 -0.55 -3.36
C VAL A 65 15.37 -1.11 -2.70
N ASN A 66 15.23 -2.12 -1.86
CA ASN A 66 16.37 -2.73 -1.16
C ASN A 66 17.32 -3.44 -2.12
N THR A 67 16.80 -4.11 -3.14
CA THR A 67 17.62 -4.76 -4.19
C THR A 67 18.31 -3.72 -5.06
N ALA A 68 17.58 -2.67 -5.48
CA ALA A 68 18.14 -1.58 -6.28
C ALA A 68 19.27 -0.85 -5.54
N ARG A 69 19.07 -0.54 -4.25
CA ARG A 69 20.06 0.09 -3.39
C ARG A 69 21.39 -0.69 -3.33
N ASN A 70 21.31 -2.02 -3.24
CA ASN A 70 22.49 -2.88 -3.17
C ASN A 70 23.21 -3.06 -4.53
N ARG A 71 22.63 -2.55 -5.62
CA ARG A 71 23.13 -2.68 -6.99
C ARG A 71 23.09 -1.32 -7.74
N LEU A 72 23.26 -0.21 -7.00
CA LEU A 72 23.21 1.14 -7.58
C LEU A 72 24.20 1.32 -8.74
N ASP A 73 25.43 0.86 -8.60
CA ASP A 73 26.47 0.97 -9.62
C ASP A 73 26.07 0.39 -10.99
N GLU A 74 25.14 -0.58 -10.98
CA GLU A 74 24.66 -1.22 -12.20
C GLU A 74 23.42 -0.53 -12.80
N LEU A 75 22.77 0.37 -12.03
CA LEU A 75 21.46 0.93 -12.36
C LEU A 75 21.46 2.44 -12.62
N VAL A 76 22.33 3.21 -11.94
CA VAL A 76 22.20 4.68 -11.83
C VAL A 76 22.23 5.40 -13.18
N ASP A 77 23.02 4.93 -14.15
CA ASP A 77 23.16 5.58 -15.46
C ASP A 77 22.23 5.01 -16.53
N ARG A 78 21.38 4.06 -16.18
CA ARG A 78 20.51 3.37 -17.15
C ARG A 78 19.11 3.98 -17.30
N PHE A 79 18.71 4.80 -16.34
CA PHE A 79 17.33 5.28 -16.26
C PHE A 79 17.25 6.81 -16.19
N GLY A 80 16.57 7.40 -17.15
CA GLY A 80 16.28 8.84 -17.18
C GLY A 80 15.00 9.23 -16.43
N HIS A 81 14.19 8.25 -16.01
CA HIS A 81 12.96 8.45 -15.28
C HIS A 81 12.86 7.48 -14.10
N LEU A 82 12.75 8.01 -12.90
CA LEU A 82 12.58 7.24 -11.66
C LEU A 82 11.16 7.43 -11.14
N VAL A 83 10.44 6.33 -10.90
CA VAL A 83 9.09 6.32 -10.33
C VAL A 83 9.14 5.61 -8.99
N MET A 84 8.67 6.26 -7.94
CA MET A 84 8.62 5.68 -6.58
C MET A 84 7.19 5.45 -6.15
N ASP A 85 6.78 4.19 -6.07
CA ASP A 85 5.47 3.85 -5.57
C ASP A 85 5.45 3.80 -4.04
N GLU A 86 4.34 4.26 -3.45
CA GLU A 86 4.14 4.43 -2.01
C GLU A 86 5.34 5.13 -1.33
N CYS A 87 5.82 6.21 -1.97
CA CYS A 87 7.04 6.93 -1.57
C CYS A 87 7.07 7.35 -0.09
N HIS A 88 5.91 7.44 0.59
CA HIS A 88 5.80 7.72 2.01
C HIS A 88 6.22 6.54 2.92
N ARG A 89 6.27 5.31 2.39
CA ARG A 89 6.61 4.09 3.14
C ARG A 89 8.10 3.76 3.16
N VAL A 90 8.87 4.31 2.21
CA VAL A 90 10.31 4.04 2.12
C VAL A 90 11.02 4.71 3.30
N PRO A 91 11.84 4.00 4.10
CA PRO A 91 12.63 4.60 5.18
C PRO A 91 13.42 5.82 4.68
N ALA A 92 13.52 6.88 5.51
CA ALA A 92 14.13 8.14 5.10
C ALA A 92 15.55 7.98 4.55
N SER A 93 16.41 7.22 5.24
CA SER A 93 17.79 6.96 4.79
C SER A 93 17.85 6.23 3.45
N MET A 94 17.03 5.20 3.28
CA MET A 94 16.96 4.41 2.05
C MET A 94 16.40 5.24 0.89
N PHE A 95 15.38 6.06 1.16
CA PHE A 95 14.80 6.97 0.20
C PHE A 95 15.83 7.98 -0.31
N THR A 96 16.54 8.64 0.61
CA THR A 96 17.57 9.62 0.29
C THR A 96 18.72 8.99 -0.50
N GLU A 97 19.28 7.90 -0.01
CA GLU A 97 20.41 7.20 -0.65
C GLU A 97 20.04 6.77 -2.08
N THR A 98 18.87 6.18 -2.28
CA THR A 98 18.44 5.72 -3.60
C THR A 98 18.15 6.90 -4.52
N THR A 99 17.41 7.92 -4.08
CA THR A 99 17.04 9.05 -4.96
C THR A 99 18.21 9.93 -5.35
N THR A 100 19.19 10.12 -4.46
CA THR A 100 20.38 10.95 -4.75
C THR A 100 21.40 10.24 -5.62
N ALA A 101 21.43 8.91 -5.62
CA ALA A 101 22.34 8.14 -6.45
C ALA A 101 22.00 8.21 -7.95
N PHE A 102 20.71 8.27 -8.29
CA PHE A 102 20.27 8.30 -9.68
C PHE A 102 20.40 9.70 -10.28
N THR A 103 20.97 9.78 -11.51
CA THR A 103 21.05 11.01 -12.31
C THR A 103 19.78 11.21 -13.18
N ALA A 104 18.67 10.62 -12.79
CA ALA A 104 17.43 10.64 -13.55
C ALA A 104 16.89 12.06 -13.74
N LYS A 105 16.57 12.42 -14.99
CA LYS A 105 15.98 13.73 -15.33
C LYS A 105 14.57 13.92 -14.77
N TYR A 106 13.80 12.83 -14.69
CA TYR A 106 12.41 12.85 -14.23
C TYR A 106 12.24 12.01 -12.97
N LEU A 107 11.64 12.60 -11.97
CA LEU A 107 11.29 11.93 -10.71
C LEU A 107 9.78 12.00 -10.53
N LEU A 108 9.15 10.89 -10.17
CA LEU A 108 7.72 10.78 -9.92
C LEU A 108 7.48 10.00 -8.64
N GLY A 109 6.88 10.63 -7.63
CA GLY A 109 6.43 9.97 -6.43
C GLY A 109 4.92 9.72 -6.46
N LEU A 110 4.53 8.50 -6.17
CA LEU A 110 3.13 8.10 -6.03
C LEU A 110 2.82 7.81 -4.57
N SER A 111 1.71 8.32 -4.08
CA SER A 111 1.24 8.05 -2.71
C SER A 111 -0.27 8.23 -2.60
N ALA A 112 -0.91 7.38 -1.81
CA ALA A 112 -2.29 7.56 -1.37
C ALA A 112 -2.36 8.58 -0.22
N THR A 113 -1.34 8.60 0.63
CA THR A 113 -1.21 9.44 1.81
C THR A 113 0.15 10.13 1.75
N PRO A 114 0.22 11.45 1.46
CA PRO A 114 1.49 12.16 1.33
C PRO A 114 2.18 12.44 2.68
N TYR A 115 1.70 11.82 3.74
CA TYR A 115 2.23 11.97 5.08
C TYR A 115 3.10 10.78 5.47
N ARG A 116 4.26 11.04 6.05
CA ARG A 116 5.19 10.03 6.55
C ARG A 116 4.98 9.82 8.05
N ARG A 117 5.05 8.57 8.50
CA ARG A 117 4.93 8.23 9.93
C ARG A 117 6.07 8.76 10.79
N ASP A 118 7.24 9.00 10.17
CA ASP A 118 8.43 9.56 10.83
C ASP A 118 8.44 11.09 10.87
N GLY A 119 7.38 11.76 10.40
CA GLY A 119 7.28 13.23 10.37
C GLY A 119 8.17 13.91 9.34
N MET A 120 8.87 13.16 8.51
CA MET A 120 9.80 13.68 7.49
C MET A 120 9.14 13.90 6.13
N ASP A 121 7.93 14.44 6.11
CA ASP A 121 7.16 14.69 4.87
C ASP A 121 7.89 15.59 3.87
N LYS A 122 8.72 16.51 4.39
CA LYS A 122 9.52 17.44 3.58
C LYS A 122 10.51 16.72 2.66
N LEU A 123 10.99 15.52 3.04
CA LEU A 123 11.91 14.74 2.20
C LEU A 123 11.31 14.42 0.83
N ILE A 124 10.02 14.13 0.76
CA ILE A 124 9.36 13.85 -0.52
C ILE A 124 9.47 15.09 -1.43
N GLY A 125 9.22 16.29 -0.90
CA GLY A 125 9.37 17.54 -1.65
C GLY A 125 10.81 17.79 -2.10
N TRP A 126 11.78 17.59 -1.22
CA TRP A 126 13.20 17.86 -1.52
C TRP A 126 13.80 16.92 -2.56
N PHE A 127 13.42 15.64 -2.54
CA PHE A 127 14.04 14.61 -3.38
C PHE A 127 13.22 14.23 -4.62
N VAL A 128 11.90 14.41 -4.59
CA VAL A 128 11.03 14.12 -5.75
C VAL A 128 10.60 15.40 -6.46
N GLY A 129 10.39 16.47 -5.69
CA GLY A 129 9.96 17.77 -6.19
C GLY A 129 8.73 18.31 -5.44
N GLU A 130 8.58 19.62 -5.50
CA GLU A 130 7.50 20.34 -4.81
C GLU A 130 6.17 20.31 -5.60
N HIS A 131 6.24 20.01 -6.91
CA HIS A 131 5.04 19.97 -7.73
C HIS A 131 4.15 18.79 -7.36
N ARG A 132 2.96 19.08 -6.85
CA ARG A 132 2.01 18.07 -6.37
C ARG A 132 0.70 18.16 -7.14
N VAL A 133 0.24 17.01 -7.60
CA VAL A 133 -1.11 16.86 -8.19
C VAL A 133 -1.92 15.96 -7.25
N GLN A 134 -3.01 16.48 -6.76
CA GLN A 134 -3.95 15.73 -5.93
C GLN A 134 -5.20 15.41 -6.74
N VAL A 135 -5.53 14.13 -6.83
CA VAL A 135 -6.78 13.70 -7.43
C VAL A 135 -7.85 13.70 -6.35
N ASP A 136 -8.91 14.46 -6.58
CA ASP A 136 -10.03 14.56 -5.67
C ASP A 136 -10.85 13.27 -5.67
N MET A 137 -11.08 12.72 -4.47
CA MET A 137 -11.86 11.49 -4.30
C MET A 137 -13.35 11.70 -4.58
N CYS A 138 -13.88 12.90 -4.32
CA CYS A 138 -15.27 13.20 -4.60
C CYS A 138 -15.55 13.10 -6.09
N THR A 139 -14.70 13.72 -6.91
CA THR A 139 -14.78 13.64 -8.39
C THR A 139 -14.71 12.19 -8.87
N LEU A 140 -13.80 11.36 -8.30
CA LEU A 140 -13.70 9.95 -8.69
C LEU A 140 -14.95 9.13 -8.30
N GLN A 141 -15.59 9.48 -7.21
CA GLN A 141 -16.85 8.86 -6.76
C GLN A 141 -18.03 9.29 -7.64
N GLU A 142 -18.09 10.55 -8.03
CA GLU A 142 -19.14 11.09 -8.91
C GLU A 142 -19.13 10.45 -10.30
N VAL A 143 -17.94 10.21 -10.85
CA VAL A 143 -17.80 9.52 -12.16
C VAL A 143 -17.84 7.98 -12.02
N GLY A 144 -18.07 7.44 -10.82
CA GLY A 144 -18.18 6.00 -10.58
C GLY A 144 -16.86 5.22 -10.66
N ALA A 145 -15.72 5.92 -10.75
CA ALA A 145 -14.39 5.28 -10.81
C ALA A 145 -14.00 4.65 -9.46
N VAL A 146 -14.53 5.16 -8.36
CA VAL A 146 -14.32 4.65 -7.00
C VAL A 146 -15.66 4.57 -6.28
N LEU A 147 -15.91 3.46 -5.60
CA LEU A 147 -17.11 3.30 -4.81
C LEU A 147 -17.09 4.20 -3.57
N ARG A 148 -18.25 4.77 -3.24
CA ARG A 148 -18.44 5.51 -2.00
C ARG A 148 -18.72 4.51 -0.86
N PRO A 149 -17.82 4.36 0.14
CA PRO A 149 -18.07 3.47 1.26
C PRO A 149 -19.18 4.03 2.15
N LYS A 150 -20.06 3.16 2.65
CA LYS A 150 -20.96 3.49 3.75
C LYS A 150 -20.30 3.08 5.06
N ILE A 151 -19.95 4.04 5.89
CA ILE A 151 -19.40 3.80 7.21
C ILE A 151 -20.54 3.53 8.18
N ILE A 152 -20.45 2.43 8.92
CA ILE A 152 -21.39 2.07 9.98
C ILE A 152 -20.58 1.92 11.26
N GLU A 153 -20.75 2.85 12.18
CA GLU A 153 -20.13 2.81 13.49
C GLU A 153 -20.97 1.94 14.43
N ARG A 154 -20.30 1.19 15.30
CA ARG A 154 -20.91 0.38 16.34
C ARG A 154 -20.35 0.80 17.68
N GLU A 155 -21.21 1.33 18.53
CA GLU A 155 -20.87 1.60 19.91
C GLU A 155 -20.73 0.30 20.69
N THR A 156 -19.80 0.25 21.61
CA THR A 156 -19.56 -0.88 22.51
C THR A 156 -19.41 -0.38 23.95
N ALA A 157 -19.75 -1.22 24.92
CA ALA A 157 -19.60 -0.90 26.34
C ALA A 157 -18.16 -1.12 26.86
N PHE A 158 -17.20 -1.38 25.95
CA PHE A 158 -15.81 -1.60 26.35
C PHE A 158 -15.20 -0.33 26.90
N GLU A 159 -14.71 -0.39 28.13
CA GLU A 159 -13.98 0.68 28.79
C GLU A 159 -12.59 0.19 29.19
N TYR A 160 -11.58 1.05 29.00
CA TYR A 160 -10.22 0.78 29.42
C TYR A 160 -9.59 2.03 30.01
N ARG A 161 -9.05 1.91 31.22
CA ARG A 161 -8.32 3.00 31.85
C ARG A 161 -6.88 3.04 31.32
N TYR A 162 -6.66 3.92 30.37
CA TYR A 162 -5.34 4.16 29.77
C TYR A 162 -4.46 4.96 30.75
N ARG A 163 -3.29 4.46 31.09
CA ARG A 163 -2.38 5.10 32.05
C ARG A 163 -1.24 5.83 31.34
N ASP A 164 -0.57 5.13 30.42
CA ASP A 164 0.56 5.66 29.66
C ASP A 164 0.70 4.93 28.31
N SER A 165 1.72 5.31 27.53
CA SER A 165 1.99 4.72 26.22
C SER A 165 2.27 3.21 26.22
N ASN A 166 2.72 2.65 27.38
CA ASN A 166 3.03 1.22 27.50
C ASN A 166 1.75 0.38 27.64
N ASP A 167 0.65 1.00 28.08
CA ASP A 167 -0.65 0.36 28.21
C ASP A 167 -1.32 0.03 26.86
N TYR A 168 -0.82 0.58 25.75
CA TYR A 168 -1.46 0.37 24.44
C TYR A 168 -1.58 -1.11 24.05
N ALA A 169 -0.53 -1.90 24.26
CA ALA A 169 -0.55 -3.32 23.96
C ALA A 169 -1.51 -4.11 24.87
N LEU A 170 -1.62 -3.71 26.15
CA LEU A 170 -2.53 -4.28 27.11
C LEU A 170 -3.97 -3.90 26.80
N MET A 171 -4.22 -2.66 26.46
CA MET A 171 -5.53 -2.19 26.01
C MET A 171 -6.03 -2.94 24.77
N LEU A 172 -5.16 -3.08 23.75
CA LEU A 172 -5.49 -3.87 22.55
C LEU A 172 -5.79 -5.34 22.89
N ARG A 173 -5.05 -5.92 23.83
CA ARG A 173 -5.31 -7.29 24.30
C ARG A 173 -6.68 -7.38 24.96
N ALA A 174 -6.99 -6.48 25.87
CA ALA A 174 -8.28 -6.44 26.56
C ALA A 174 -9.43 -6.23 25.55
N LEU A 175 -9.27 -5.27 24.61
CA LEU A 175 -10.23 -4.97 23.56
C LEU A 175 -10.56 -6.18 22.68
N THR A 176 -9.52 -6.95 22.29
CA THR A 176 -9.72 -8.14 21.44
C THR A 176 -10.29 -9.34 22.19
N GLN A 177 -10.21 -9.32 23.52
CA GLN A 177 -10.76 -10.36 24.40
C GLN A 177 -12.15 -10.02 24.95
N ASP A 178 -12.63 -8.77 24.76
CA ASP A 178 -13.94 -8.37 25.24
C ASP A 178 -15.06 -9.17 24.56
N GLN A 179 -15.79 -9.92 25.36
CA GLN A 179 -16.80 -10.86 24.85
C GLN A 179 -17.99 -10.14 24.25
N ALA A 180 -18.50 -9.12 24.90
CA ALA A 180 -19.70 -8.40 24.44
C ALA A 180 -19.43 -7.73 23.08
N ARG A 181 -18.26 -7.10 22.95
CA ARG A 181 -17.81 -6.52 21.68
C ARG A 181 -17.65 -7.59 20.58
N ASN A 182 -17.07 -8.72 20.89
CA ASN A 182 -16.85 -9.80 19.92
C ASN A 182 -18.17 -10.42 19.47
N GLU A 183 -19.19 -10.50 20.33
CA GLU A 183 -20.54 -10.96 19.98
C GLU A 183 -21.22 -9.99 18.99
N ILE A 184 -21.07 -8.67 19.18
CA ILE A 184 -21.58 -7.66 18.24
C ILE A 184 -20.93 -7.85 16.85
N ILE A 185 -19.60 -7.98 16.81
CA ILE A 185 -18.86 -8.19 15.56
C ILE A 185 -19.31 -9.49 14.88
N ALA A 186 -19.41 -10.58 15.64
CA ALA A 186 -19.83 -11.88 15.11
C ALA A 186 -21.29 -11.84 14.58
N ALA A 187 -22.18 -11.09 15.25
CA ALA A 187 -23.53 -10.87 14.76
C ALA A 187 -23.56 -10.11 13.43
N ASP A 188 -22.77 -9.04 13.30
CA ASP A 188 -22.64 -8.30 12.05
C ASP A 188 -22.07 -9.18 10.92
N ILE A 189 -21.05 -9.99 11.20
CA ILE A 189 -20.48 -10.95 10.23
C ILE A 189 -21.56 -11.93 9.74
N ARG A 190 -22.30 -12.54 10.66
CA ARG A 190 -23.41 -13.46 10.33
C ARG A 190 -24.49 -12.78 9.49
N GLN A 191 -24.85 -11.56 9.83
CA GLN A 191 -25.86 -10.80 9.09
C GLN A 191 -25.42 -10.54 7.65
N GLN A 192 -24.17 -10.13 7.44
CA GLN A 192 -23.65 -9.89 6.09
C GLN A 192 -23.56 -11.19 5.28
N ALA A 193 -23.10 -12.27 5.89
CA ALA A 193 -23.05 -13.59 5.25
C ALA A 193 -24.42 -14.10 4.82
N ARG A 194 -25.47 -13.95 5.68
CA ARG A 194 -26.86 -14.33 5.34
C ARG A 194 -27.42 -13.53 4.16
N GLN A 195 -26.92 -12.31 3.94
CA GLN A 195 -27.29 -11.46 2.79
C GLN A 195 -26.48 -11.80 1.52
N GLY A 196 -25.66 -12.85 1.54
CA GLY A 196 -24.80 -13.25 0.42
C GLY A 196 -23.63 -12.28 0.15
N ARG A 197 -23.29 -11.42 1.10
CA ARG A 197 -22.20 -10.47 0.95
C ARG A 197 -20.86 -11.08 1.31
N VAL A 198 -19.81 -10.70 0.59
CA VAL A 198 -18.43 -11.04 0.94
C VAL A 198 -17.95 -10.04 1.99
N ALA A 199 -17.55 -10.55 3.16
CA ALA A 199 -17.04 -9.73 4.26
C ALA A 199 -15.55 -10.00 4.48
N LEU A 200 -14.74 -8.94 4.58
CA LEU A 200 -13.35 -9.00 5.01
C LEU A 200 -13.27 -8.52 6.46
N VAL A 201 -12.83 -9.39 7.36
CA VAL A 201 -12.62 -9.07 8.77
C VAL A 201 -11.13 -8.89 9.00
N VAL A 202 -10.74 -7.74 9.54
CA VAL A 202 -9.34 -7.39 9.75
C VAL A 202 -9.06 -7.21 11.25
N SER A 203 -7.97 -7.79 11.73
CA SER A 203 -7.46 -7.60 13.09
C SER A 203 -5.94 -7.73 13.13
N ASP A 204 -5.31 -7.00 14.05
CA ASP A 204 -3.87 -7.10 14.33
C ASP A 204 -3.49 -8.37 15.10
N ARG A 205 -4.45 -9.19 15.51
CA ARG A 205 -4.26 -10.38 16.33
C ARG A 205 -4.89 -11.60 15.68
N VAL A 206 -4.06 -12.61 15.39
CA VAL A 206 -4.55 -13.89 14.80
C VAL A 206 -5.58 -14.55 15.73
N ALA A 207 -5.27 -14.65 17.03
CA ALA A 207 -6.20 -15.23 18.01
C ALA A 207 -7.57 -14.53 18.07
N HIS A 208 -7.63 -13.24 17.78
CA HIS A 208 -8.90 -12.51 17.68
C HIS A 208 -9.70 -12.92 16.45
N LEU A 209 -9.03 -13.08 15.30
CA LEU A 209 -9.68 -13.55 14.07
C LEU A 209 -10.21 -14.99 14.23
N GLU A 210 -9.42 -15.87 14.86
CA GLU A 210 -9.83 -17.23 15.21
C GLU A 210 -11.09 -17.21 16.06
N ARG A 211 -11.08 -16.41 17.13
CA ARG A 211 -12.23 -16.25 18.04
C ARG A 211 -13.48 -15.72 17.33
N LEU A 212 -13.33 -14.71 16.47
CA LEU A 212 -14.43 -14.17 15.68
C LEU A 212 -14.97 -15.17 14.67
N SER A 213 -14.11 -15.97 14.05
CA SER A 213 -14.51 -17.04 13.14
C SER A 213 -15.34 -18.10 13.83
N GLU A 214 -14.92 -18.55 15.03
CA GLU A 214 -15.68 -19.48 15.88
C GLU A 214 -17.04 -18.91 16.27
N LEU A 215 -17.07 -17.69 16.81
CA LEU A 215 -18.30 -17.03 17.25
C LEU A 215 -19.27 -16.77 16.09
N ALA A 216 -18.76 -16.39 14.93
CA ALA A 216 -19.58 -16.15 13.75
C ALA A 216 -20.14 -17.45 13.15
N GLY A 217 -19.41 -18.55 13.20
CA GLY A 217 -19.86 -19.85 12.71
C GLY A 217 -20.26 -19.85 11.23
N VAL A 218 -19.62 -19.02 10.40
CA VAL A 218 -19.96 -18.90 8.97
C VAL A 218 -19.23 -19.98 8.19
N THR A 219 -19.99 -20.84 7.52
CA THR A 219 -19.43 -21.88 6.65
C THR A 219 -18.67 -21.28 5.48
N GLY A 220 -17.46 -21.79 5.21
CA GLY A 220 -16.59 -21.31 4.13
C GLY A 220 -15.76 -20.09 4.45
N ALA A 221 -15.81 -19.57 5.70
CA ALA A 221 -14.87 -18.53 6.15
C ALA A 221 -13.43 -19.03 6.05
N ARG A 222 -12.53 -18.19 5.54
CA ARG A 222 -11.10 -18.49 5.43
C ARG A 222 -10.29 -17.52 6.27
N LEU A 223 -9.38 -18.08 7.07
CA LEU A 223 -8.42 -17.28 7.83
C LEU A 223 -7.18 -17.05 6.96
N LEU A 224 -6.87 -15.78 6.69
CA LEU A 224 -5.68 -15.37 5.95
C LEU A 224 -4.70 -14.79 6.96
N THR A 225 -3.62 -15.50 7.22
CA THR A 225 -2.52 -15.05 8.09
C THR A 225 -1.25 -14.89 7.26
N GLY A 226 -0.40 -13.95 7.64
CA GLY A 226 0.87 -13.66 6.95
C GLY A 226 1.97 -14.71 7.18
N ARG A 227 1.60 -16.01 7.27
CA ARG A 227 2.54 -17.13 7.35
C ARG A 227 2.67 -17.81 6.01
#